data_baed7841498409af5a64b7d3554c6f64
#
_entry.id   baed7841498409af5a64b7d3554c6f64
#
_cell.length_a   1.000
_cell.length_b   1.000
_cell.length_c   1.000
_cell.angle_alpha   90.00
_cell.angle_beta   90.00
_cell.angle_gamma   90.00
#
_symmetry.space_group_name_H-M   'P 1'
#
loop_
_entity.id
_entity.type
_entity.pdbx_description
1 polymer ?
#
loop_
_entity_poly.entity_id
_entity_poly.type
_entity_poly.pdbx_seq_one_letter_code
_entity_poly.pdbx_strand_id
1 'polypeptide(L)'
;MDGNRRWAAQRALPRAVGHATGAKRVKQIVTTCIDAGVQCLTLFAFSTENWRRPQDEVSGLMKLLMRYLSKEVSELHAEGVQLRIIGDTTQLDAPLRKMIDDVHALTAGNTRFTLCIAVNYGGRWDILQAMRRWQAANPNRPVSELDEATLSRHLSTDDLPEPDLLIRTGGEIRISNFLLWQMAYTEMYFSDVLFPTFGTAELHAAFEWFGHRERRFGAAAGQSGAIDTATAQAGLAAGEHILQKDTQRSA
;
A
#
# COMPACT_ATOMS: atom_id res chain seq x y z
N MET A 1 6.47 -0.42 4.96
CA MET A 1 7.69 -1.18 4.58
C MET A 1 8.88 -0.67 5.39
N ASP A 2 8.96 -1.03 6.68
CA ASP A 2 9.97 -0.50 7.61
C ASP A 2 11.03 -1.55 7.98
N GLY A 3 12.23 -1.11 8.40
CA GLY A 3 13.31 -1.98 8.82
C GLY A 3 14.44 -2.21 7.81
N ASN A 4 14.34 -1.73 6.56
CA ASN A 4 15.37 -1.94 5.53
C ASN A 4 16.78 -1.55 5.97
N ARG A 5 16.93 -0.39 6.62
CA ARG A 5 18.23 0.10 7.12
C ARG A 5 18.75 -0.75 8.28
N ARG A 6 17.89 -1.14 9.25
CA ARG A 6 18.24 -2.00 10.38
C ARG A 6 18.68 -3.38 9.90
N TRP A 7 17.95 -3.94 8.93
CA TRP A 7 18.29 -5.22 8.32
C TRP A 7 19.72 -5.21 7.70
N ALA A 8 20.07 -4.15 6.96
CA ALA A 8 21.41 -3.99 6.40
C ALA A 8 22.47 -3.82 7.50
N ALA A 9 22.20 -2.99 8.51
CA ALA A 9 23.13 -2.75 9.63
C ALA A 9 23.43 -4.04 10.40
N GLN A 10 22.44 -4.88 10.69
CA GLN A 10 22.61 -6.17 11.37
C GLN A 10 23.53 -7.14 10.59
N ARG A 11 23.76 -6.90 9.30
CA ARG A 11 24.58 -7.73 8.39
C ARG A 11 25.86 -7.03 7.93
N ALA A 12 26.19 -5.89 8.53
CA ALA A 12 27.30 -5.05 8.13
C ALA A 12 27.26 -4.67 6.62
N LEU A 13 26.06 -4.50 6.06
CA LEU A 13 25.83 -4.17 4.65
C LEU A 13 25.48 -2.68 4.47
N PRO A 14 25.80 -2.08 3.31
CA PRO A 14 25.35 -0.74 2.97
C PRO A 14 23.81 -0.61 2.99
N ARG A 15 23.28 0.55 3.38
CA ARG A 15 21.83 0.84 3.46
C ARG A 15 21.10 0.55 2.13
N ALA A 16 21.76 0.85 1.01
CA ALA A 16 21.23 0.59 -0.33
C ALA A 16 20.91 -0.89 -0.58
N VAL A 17 21.69 -1.81 0.00
CA VAL A 17 21.44 -3.26 -0.10
C VAL A 17 20.14 -3.64 0.63
N GLY A 18 19.89 -3.05 1.81
CA GLY A 18 18.64 -3.26 2.54
C GLY A 18 17.42 -2.81 1.72
N HIS A 19 17.47 -1.62 1.14
CA HIS A 19 16.39 -1.11 0.28
C HIS A 19 16.19 -1.96 -0.98
N ALA A 20 17.28 -2.37 -1.65
CA ALA A 20 17.19 -3.24 -2.82
C ALA A 20 16.62 -4.64 -2.49
N THR A 21 16.98 -5.20 -1.34
CA THR A 21 16.43 -6.47 -0.86
C THR A 21 14.94 -6.34 -0.54
N GLY A 22 14.54 -5.25 0.12
CA GLY A 22 13.13 -4.95 0.36
C GLY A 22 12.33 -4.80 -0.94
N ALA A 23 12.87 -4.10 -1.95
CA ALA A 23 12.21 -3.96 -3.25
C ALA A 23 11.97 -5.31 -3.96
N LYS A 24 12.92 -6.26 -3.87
CA LYS A 24 12.74 -7.63 -4.40
C LYS A 24 11.60 -8.39 -3.69
N ARG A 25 11.36 -8.07 -2.41
CA ARG A 25 10.29 -8.70 -1.63
C ARG A 25 8.89 -8.26 -2.10
N VAL A 26 8.77 -7.07 -2.69
CA VAL A 26 7.48 -6.53 -3.18
C VAL A 26 6.80 -7.49 -4.15
N LYS A 27 7.54 -8.07 -5.10
CA LYS A 27 6.96 -9.01 -6.07
C LYS A 27 6.30 -10.21 -5.37
N GLN A 28 6.98 -10.83 -4.41
CA GLN A 28 6.43 -11.95 -3.65
C GLN A 28 5.18 -11.55 -2.86
N ILE A 29 5.19 -10.36 -2.23
CA ILE A 29 4.03 -9.84 -1.49
C ILE A 29 2.85 -9.60 -2.45
N VAL A 30 3.07 -9.01 -3.62
CA VAL A 30 2.02 -8.78 -4.63
C VAL A 30 1.41 -10.11 -5.07
N THR A 31 2.22 -11.10 -5.45
CA THR A 31 1.73 -12.43 -5.83
C THR A 31 0.91 -13.07 -4.71
N THR A 32 1.42 -13.04 -3.46
CA THR A 32 0.69 -13.59 -2.30
C THR A 32 -0.64 -12.87 -2.07
N CYS A 33 -0.70 -11.53 -2.24
CA CYS A 33 -1.95 -10.78 -2.13
C CYS A 33 -2.96 -11.17 -3.22
N ILE A 34 -2.50 -11.32 -4.47
CA ILE A 34 -3.35 -11.75 -5.59
C ILE A 34 -3.92 -13.15 -5.32
N ASP A 35 -3.07 -14.09 -4.89
CA ASP A 35 -3.46 -15.48 -4.60
C ASP A 35 -4.44 -15.56 -3.42
N ALA A 36 -4.35 -14.63 -2.46
CA ALA A 36 -5.26 -14.51 -1.33
C ALA A 36 -6.57 -13.72 -1.65
N GLY A 37 -6.78 -13.29 -2.89
CA GLY A 37 -7.99 -12.58 -3.30
C GLY A 37 -8.04 -11.11 -2.84
N VAL A 38 -6.91 -10.52 -2.43
CA VAL A 38 -6.83 -9.10 -2.12
C VAL A 38 -7.05 -8.28 -3.40
N GLN A 39 -7.87 -7.24 -3.32
CA GLN A 39 -8.19 -6.40 -4.49
C GLN A 39 -7.18 -5.27 -4.69
N CYS A 40 -6.68 -4.69 -3.60
CA CYS A 40 -5.78 -3.54 -3.64
C CYS A 40 -4.70 -3.65 -2.56
N LEU A 41 -3.45 -3.38 -2.94
CA LEU A 41 -2.31 -3.25 -2.03
C LEU A 41 -1.69 -1.87 -2.16
N THR A 42 -1.67 -1.10 -1.08
CA THR A 42 -0.96 0.18 -1.05
C THR A 42 0.37 0.05 -0.31
N LEU A 43 1.46 0.38 -0.97
CA LEU A 43 2.82 0.35 -0.43
C LEU A 43 3.33 1.75 -0.13
N PHE A 44 3.76 2.01 1.11
CA PHE A 44 4.39 3.28 1.49
C PHE A 44 5.88 3.25 1.15
N ALA A 45 6.24 3.71 -0.05
CA ALA A 45 7.61 3.65 -0.57
C ALA A 45 8.48 4.84 -0.12
N PHE A 46 7.91 6.07 -0.13
CA PHE A 46 8.62 7.29 0.23
C PHE A 46 7.67 8.33 0.80
N SER A 47 7.90 8.75 2.04
CA SER A 47 7.09 9.79 2.70
C SER A 47 7.64 11.19 2.45
N THR A 48 6.79 12.21 2.63
CA THR A 48 7.19 13.64 2.58
C THR A 48 8.32 13.95 3.57
N GLU A 49 8.39 13.28 4.71
CA GLU A 49 9.43 13.46 5.72
C GLU A 49 10.78 12.86 5.29
N ASN A 50 10.80 11.93 4.33
CA ASN A 50 12.02 11.26 3.88
C ASN A 50 12.97 12.18 3.08
N TRP A 51 12.52 13.34 2.61
CA TRP A 51 13.40 14.36 2.03
C TRP A 51 14.46 14.88 3.00
N ARG A 52 14.24 14.75 4.32
CA ARG A 52 15.22 15.12 5.36
C ARG A 52 16.38 14.13 5.48
N ARG A 53 16.34 13.00 4.77
CA ARG A 53 17.42 12.02 4.74
C ARG A 53 18.63 12.55 3.95
N PRO A 54 19.83 11.96 4.13
CA PRO A 54 20.98 12.27 3.29
C PRO A 54 20.65 12.17 1.80
N GLN A 55 21.17 13.10 1.00
CA GLN A 55 20.81 13.24 -0.42
C GLN A 55 21.19 11.99 -1.26
N ASP A 56 22.27 11.31 -0.89
CA ASP A 56 22.70 10.06 -1.50
C ASP A 56 21.66 8.94 -1.28
N GLU A 57 21.07 8.84 -0.08
CA GLU A 57 19.99 7.89 0.23
C GLU A 57 18.74 8.23 -0.58
N VAL A 58 18.31 9.49 -0.61
CA VAL A 58 17.13 9.94 -1.38
C VAL A 58 17.30 9.62 -2.86
N SER A 59 18.44 10.00 -3.44
CA SER A 59 18.74 9.72 -4.85
C SER A 59 18.78 8.21 -5.14
N GLY A 60 19.30 7.43 -4.21
CA GLY A 60 19.31 5.96 -4.29
C GLY A 60 17.91 5.36 -4.31
N LEU A 61 17.00 5.88 -3.49
CA LEU A 61 15.59 5.44 -3.44
C LEU A 61 14.84 5.79 -4.72
N MET A 62 15.03 7.00 -5.28
CA MET A 62 14.41 7.38 -6.55
C MET A 62 14.91 6.51 -7.71
N LYS A 63 16.22 6.24 -7.78
CA LYS A 63 16.81 5.31 -8.78
C LYS A 63 16.26 3.89 -8.61
N LEU A 64 16.02 3.44 -7.38
CA LEU A 64 15.45 2.12 -7.10
C LEU A 64 13.99 2.03 -7.58
N LEU A 65 13.20 3.08 -7.35
CA LEU A 65 11.83 3.18 -7.85
C LEU A 65 11.79 3.15 -9.37
N MET A 66 12.61 3.98 -10.05
CA MET A 66 12.73 3.95 -11.52
C MET A 66 13.07 2.56 -12.05
N ARG A 67 14.04 1.89 -11.42
CA ARG A 67 14.45 0.53 -11.82
C ARG A 67 13.32 -0.48 -11.60
N TYR A 68 12.57 -0.36 -10.51
CA TYR A 68 11.42 -1.22 -10.25
C TYR A 68 10.36 -1.03 -11.33
N LEU A 69 9.94 0.21 -11.60
CA LEU A 69 8.93 0.52 -12.60
C LEU A 69 9.37 0.05 -13.99
N SER A 70 10.62 0.31 -14.41
CA SER A 70 11.11 -0.09 -15.73
C SER A 70 11.23 -1.62 -15.93
N LYS A 71 11.48 -2.36 -14.83
CA LYS A 71 11.72 -3.80 -14.91
C LYS A 71 10.45 -4.63 -14.74
N GLU A 72 9.59 -4.26 -13.79
CA GLU A 72 8.48 -5.11 -13.38
C GLU A 72 7.15 -4.75 -14.07
N VAL A 73 7.06 -3.55 -14.68
CA VAL A 73 5.78 -3.04 -15.22
C VAL A 73 5.19 -3.94 -16.31
N SER A 74 6.02 -4.45 -17.22
CA SER A 74 5.52 -5.30 -18.32
C SER A 74 4.95 -6.63 -17.81
N GLU A 75 5.58 -7.22 -16.82
CA GLU A 75 5.10 -8.46 -16.18
C GLU A 75 3.81 -8.20 -15.38
N LEU A 76 3.79 -7.15 -14.57
CA LEU A 76 2.59 -6.75 -13.82
C LEU A 76 1.41 -6.45 -14.76
N HIS A 77 1.67 -5.77 -15.88
CA HIS A 77 0.64 -5.52 -16.90
C HIS A 77 0.11 -6.82 -17.50
N ALA A 78 0.99 -7.75 -17.87
CA ALA A 78 0.60 -9.06 -18.40
C ALA A 78 -0.23 -9.89 -17.41
N GLU A 79 0.00 -9.70 -16.10
CA GLU A 79 -0.77 -10.32 -15.01
C GLU A 79 -2.09 -9.59 -14.71
N GLY A 80 -2.43 -8.51 -15.44
CA GLY A 80 -3.65 -7.74 -15.25
C GLY A 80 -3.61 -6.82 -14.02
N VAL A 81 -2.41 -6.46 -13.54
CA VAL A 81 -2.23 -5.55 -12.40
C VAL A 81 -2.29 -4.09 -12.88
N GLN A 82 -3.16 -3.30 -12.28
CA GLN A 82 -3.17 -1.84 -12.42
C GLN A 82 -2.15 -1.24 -11.45
N LEU A 83 -1.23 -0.42 -11.97
CA LEU A 83 -0.31 0.37 -11.12
C LEU A 83 -0.85 1.78 -10.92
N ARG A 84 -0.85 2.22 -9.65
CA ARG A 84 -1.19 3.58 -9.24
C ARG A 84 -0.04 4.14 -8.42
N ILE A 85 0.42 5.32 -8.77
CA ILE A 85 1.40 6.07 -7.97
C ILE A 85 0.70 7.29 -7.40
N ILE A 86 0.67 7.42 -6.06
CA ILE A 86 0.04 8.53 -5.35
C ILE A 86 1.08 9.35 -4.59
N GLY A 87 0.80 10.62 -4.36
CA GLY A 87 1.66 11.57 -3.66
C GLY A 87 2.02 12.77 -4.53
N ASP A 88 2.88 13.64 -4.03
CA ASP A 88 3.32 14.84 -4.75
C ASP A 88 4.43 14.52 -5.75
N THR A 89 4.05 14.28 -6.99
CA THR A 89 5.00 14.01 -8.08
C THR A 89 5.70 15.26 -8.60
N THR A 90 5.27 16.47 -8.23
CA THR A 90 5.83 17.73 -8.75
C THR A 90 7.30 17.94 -8.38
N GLN A 91 7.73 17.36 -7.24
CA GLN A 91 9.11 17.41 -6.76
C GLN A 91 10.02 16.32 -7.33
N LEU A 92 9.44 15.36 -8.07
CA LEU A 92 10.21 14.31 -8.74
C LEU A 92 10.84 14.84 -10.02
N ASP A 93 11.95 14.24 -10.46
CA ASP A 93 12.58 14.62 -11.71
C ASP A 93 11.70 14.29 -12.94
N ALA A 94 11.93 14.99 -14.04
CA ALA A 94 11.10 14.85 -15.24
C ALA A 94 11.12 13.42 -15.83
N PRO A 95 12.26 12.67 -15.87
CA PRO A 95 12.27 11.29 -16.32
C PRO A 95 11.39 10.37 -15.47
N LEU A 96 11.41 10.51 -14.14
CA LEU A 96 10.58 9.69 -13.25
C LEU A 96 9.09 10.04 -13.39
N ARG A 97 8.74 11.32 -13.53
CA ARG A 97 7.35 11.74 -13.78
C ARG A 97 6.82 11.14 -15.07
N LYS A 98 7.59 11.27 -16.17
CA LYS A 98 7.19 10.68 -17.45
C LYS A 98 7.01 9.16 -17.33
N MET A 99 7.89 8.46 -16.63
CA MET A 99 7.76 7.02 -16.41
C MET A 99 6.49 6.67 -15.63
N ILE A 100 6.12 7.47 -14.62
CA ILE A 100 4.87 7.30 -13.87
C ILE A 100 3.66 7.45 -14.79
N ASP A 101 3.66 8.48 -15.66
CA ASP A 101 2.57 8.71 -16.61
C ASP A 101 2.46 7.55 -17.62
N ASP A 102 3.60 7.08 -18.15
CA ASP A 102 3.65 5.95 -19.08
C ASP A 102 3.12 4.66 -18.43
N VAL A 103 3.47 4.39 -17.17
CA VAL A 103 3.01 3.23 -16.39
C VAL A 103 1.50 3.30 -16.11
N HIS A 104 1.00 4.47 -15.73
CA HIS A 104 -0.43 4.70 -15.53
C HIS A 104 -1.21 4.43 -16.82
N ALA A 105 -0.76 5.01 -17.95
CA ALA A 105 -1.40 4.83 -19.24
C ALA A 105 -1.40 3.34 -19.70
N LEU A 106 -0.27 2.65 -19.53
CA LEU A 106 -0.13 1.25 -19.92
C LEU A 106 -1.07 0.33 -19.12
N THR A 107 -1.21 0.58 -17.82
CA THR A 107 -1.93 -0.34 -16.91
C THR A 107 -3.36 0.09 -16.59
N ALA A 108 -3.84 1.22 -17.13
CA ALA A 108 -5.15 1.81 -16.83
C ALA A 108 -6.35 0.86 -17.05
N GLY A 109 -6.24 -0.03 -18.05
CA GLY A 109 -7.30 -1.00 -18.38
C GLY A 109 -7.25 -2.30 -17.54
N ASN A 110 -6.29 -2.47 -16.66
CA ASN A 110 -6.15 -3.67 -15.85
C ASN A 110 -7.12 -3.63 -14.66
N THR A 111 -7.72 -4.78 -14.34
CA THR A 111 -8.78 -4.85 -13.31
C THR A 111 -8.62 -6.02 -12.33
N ARG A 112 -7.60 -6.87 -12.52
CA ARG A 112 -7.40 -8.05 -11.67
C ARG A 112 -6.94 -7.70 -10.26
N PHE A 113 -6.07 -6.70 -10.13
CA PHE A 113 -5.46 -6.27 -8.89
C PHE A 113 -4.95 -4.85 -9.03
N THR A 114 -5.04 -4.04 -7.98
CA THR A 114 -4.45 -2.70 -7.95
C THR A 114 -3.24 -2.66 -7.02
N LEU A 115 -2.06 -2.35 -7.58
CA LEU A 115 -0.86 -2.02 -6.82
C LEU A 115 -0.70 -0.50 -6.74
N CYS A 116 -0.99 0.06 -5.57
CA CYS A 116 -0.80 1.48 -5.30
C CYS A 116 0.54 1.71 -4.59
N ILE A 117 1.37 2.62 -5.10
CA ILE A 117 2.66 2.97 -4.52
C ILE A 117 2.63 4.45 -4.09
N ALA A 118 2.70 4.69 -2.78
CA ALA A 118 2.74 6.04 -2.23
C ALA A 118 4.20 6.56 -2.23
N VAL A 119 4.45 7.60 -3.05
CA VAL A 119 5.76 8.22 -3.27
C VAL A 119 5.64 9.72 -3.01
N ASN A 120 6.53 10.26 -2.18
CA ASN A 120 6.43 11.64 -1.70
C ASN A 120 5.03 11.93 -1.15
N TYR A 121 4.50 10.97 -0.40
CA TYR A 121 3.15 10.98 0.14
C TYR A 121 3.15 11.30 1.65
N GLY A 122 2.09 11.97 2.08
CA GLY A 122 1.76 12.15 3.49
C GLY A 122 0.25 12.41 3.62
N GLY A 123 -0.42 11.77 4.57
CA GLY A 123 -1.87 11.91 4.74
C GLY A 123 -2.32 13.34 5.02
N ARG A 124 -1.53 14.11 5.77
CA ARG A 124 -1.80 15.55 5.98
C ARG A 124 -1.73 16.34 4.67
N TRP A 125 -0.73 16.05 3.83
CA TRP A 125 -0.61 16.64 2.51
C TRP A 125 -1.81 16.27 1.63
N ASP A 126 -2.21 15.00 1.61
CA ASP A 126 -3.31 14.50 0.79
C ASP A 126 -4.64 15.17 1.14
N ILE A 127 -4.97 15.28 2.44
CA ILE A 127 -6.16 16.00 2.92
C ILE A 127 -6.14 17.47 2.45
N LEU A 128 -5.01 18.16 2.61
CA LEU A 128 -4.89 19.55 2.16
C LEU A 128 -5.00 19.68 0.64
N GLN A 129 -4.46 18.75 -0.14
CA GLN A 129 -4.62 18.75 -1.60
C GLN A 129 -6.05 18.44 -2.01
N ALA A 130 -6.74 17.54 -1.33
CA ALA A 130 -8.16 17.25 -1.57
C ALA A 130 -9.02 18.51 -1.38
N MET A 131 -8.82 19.24 -0.30
CA MET A 131 -9.51 20.53 -0.06
C MET A 131 -9.21 21.56 -1.17
N ARG A 132 -7.95 21.67 -1.60
CA ARG A 132 -7.54 22.59 -2.68
C ARG A 132 -8.17 22.22 -4.02
N ARG A 133 -8.20 20.91 -4.37
CA ARG A 133 -8.84 20.40 -5.58
C ARG A 133 -10.33 20.71 -5.58
N TRP A 134 -11.00 20.45 -4.43
CA TRP A 134 -12.42 20.79 -4.29
C TRP A 134 -12.67 22.26 -4.46
N GLN A 135 -11.90 23.15 -3.80
CA GLN A 135 -12.06 24.60 -3.90
C GLN A 135 -11.79 25.10 -5.33
N ALA A 136 -10.80 24.54 -6.02
CA ALA A 136 -10.51 24.91 -7.41
C ALA A 136 -11.64 24.51 -8.37
N ALA A 137 -12.28 23.35 -8.14
CA ALA A 137 -13.45 22.89 -8.89
C ALA A 137 -14.75 23.66 -8.52
N ASN A 138 -14.77 24.31 -7.35
CA ASN A 138 -15.96 25.00 -6.81
C ASN A 138 -15.60 26.41 -6.29
N PRO A 139 -15.11 27.34 -7.14
CA PRO A 139 -14.54 28.61 -6.70
C PRO A 139 -15.53 29.53 -5.97
N ASN A 140 -16.83 29.38 -6.22
CA ASN A 140 -17.90 30.23 -5.64
C ASN A 140 -18.65 29.53 -4.48
N ARG A 141 -18.26 28.30 -4.10
CA ARG A 141 -18.91 27.59 -2.98
C ARG A 141 -18.12 27.81 -1.69
N PRO A 142 -18.78 28.08 -0.56
CA PRO A 142 -18.13 28.19 0.73
C PRO A 142 -17.61 26.82 1.20
N VAL A 143 -16.50 26.81 1.94
CA VAL A 143 -15.90 25.57 2.45
C VAL A 143 -16.81 24.80 3.41
N SER A 144 -17.82 25.48 3.99
CA SER A 144 -18.85 24.84 4.82
C SER A 144 -19.74 23.82 4.08
N GLU A 145 -19.70 23.82 2.75
CA GLU A 145 -20.41 22.84 1.92
C GLU A 145 -19.56 21.59 1.61
N LEU A 146 -18.30 21.56 2.05
CA LEU A 146 -17.42 20.41 1.92
C LEU A 146 -17.72 19.40 3.04
N ASP A 147 -18.40 18.33 2.70
CA ASP A 147 -18.66 17.19 3.60
C ASP A 147 -17.60 16.08 3.45
N GLU A 148 -17.64 15.08 4.34
CA GLU A 148 -16.69 13.96 4.37
C GLU A 148 -16.71 13.15 3.06
N ALA A 149 -17.89 12.86 2.52
CA ALA A 149 -18.05 12.10 1.29
C ALA A 149 -17.46 12.86 0.08
N THR A 150 -17.66 14.18 0.05
CA THR A 150 -17.10 15.04 -0.98
C THR A 150 -15.58 15.14 -0.86
N LEU A 151 -15.05 15.30 0.36
CA LEU A 151 -13.60 15.34 0.59
C LEU A 151 -12.95 14.02 0.16
N SER A 152 -13.54 12.87 0.50
CA SER A 152 -13.05 11.55 0.12
C SER A 152 -12.87 11.40 -1.38
N ARG A 153 -13.81 11.93 -2.20
CA ARG A 153 -13.74 11.94 -3.67
C ARG A 153 -12.64 12.83 -4.27
N HIS A 154 -11.94 13.60 -3.45
CA HIS A 154 -10.83 14.46 -3.89
C HIS A 154 -9.48 14.00 -3.34
N LEU A 155 -9.44 12.94 -2.52
CA LEU A 155 -8.19 12.32 -2.06
C LEU A 155 -7.45 11.65 -3.22
N SER A 156 -6.18 11.34 -3.02
CA SER A 156 -5.37 10.64 -4.04
C SER A 156 -5.78 9.17 -4.25
N THR A 157 -6.70 8.68 -3.42
CA THR A 157 -7.22 7.30 -3.40
C THR A 157 -8.74 7.24 -3.66
N ASP A 158 -9.31 8.26 -4.31
CA ASP A 158 -10.76 8.42 -4.52
C ASP A 158 -11.43 7.25 -5.25
N ASP A 159 -10.66 6.54 -6.07
CA ASP A 159 -11.07 5.38 -6.85
C ASP A 159 -10.62 4.03 -6.27
N LEU A 160 -9.99 4.05 -5.08
CA LEU A 160 -9.54 2.85 -4.39
C LEU A 160 -10.46 2.52 -3.21
N PRO A 161 -10.62 1.23 -2.86
CA PRO A 161 -11.33 0.86 -1.65
C PRO A 161 -10.59 1.37 -0.40
N GLU A 162 -11.35 1.67 0.65
CA GLU A 162 -10.75 1.95 1.96
C GLU A 162 -9.97 0.73 2.46
N PRO A 163 -8.80 0.93 3.07
CA PRO A 163 -7.97 -0.19 3.51
C PRO A 163 -8.58 -0.91 4.72
N ASP A 164 -8.77 -2.22 4.61
CA ASP A 164 -9.25 -3.06 5.70
C ASP A 164 -8.16 -3.40 6.71
N LEU A 165 -6.92 -3.57 6.24
CA LEU A 165 -5.77 -3.99 7.04
C LEU A 165 -4.55 -3.14 6.74
N LEU A 166 -3.97 -2.54 7.79
CA LEU A 166 -2.62 -1.98 7.79
C LEU A 166 -1.63 -3.00 8.35
N ILE A 167 -0.57 -3.29 7.61
CA ILE A 167 0.56 -4.07 8.12
C ILE A 167 1.78 -3.14 8.21
N ARG A 168 2.35 -2.99 9.41
CA ARG A 168 3.62 -2.30 9.60
C ARG A 168 4.68 -3.24 10.10
N THR A 169 5.76 -3.36 9.33
CA THR A 169 6.95 -4.18 9.65
C THR A 169 7.96 -3.41 10.48
N GLY A 170 8.85 -4.11 11.17
CA GLY A 170 10.01 -3.52 11.85
C GLY A 170 9.78 -3.06 13.28
N GLY A 171 8.74 -3.52 13.97
CA GLY A 171 8.54 -3.33 15.41
C GLY A 171 8.10 -1.91 15.84
N GLU A 172 7.72 -1.06 14.88
CA GLU A 172 7.28 0.30 15.17
C GLU A 172 5.76 0.39 15.24
N ILE A 173 5.20 0.86 16.36
CA ILE A 173 3.76 0.95 16.60
C ILE A 173 3.30 2.39 16.38
N ARG A 174 3.16 2.80 15.12
CA ARG A 174 2.65 4.10 14.68
C ARG A 174 2.36 4.09 13.18
N ILE A 175 1.46 4.98 12.69
CA ILE A 175 1.07 5.07 11.27
C ILE A 175 1.95 6.02 10.45
N SER A 176 2.70 6.91 11.09
CA SER A 176 3.68 7.81 10.47
C SER A 176 3.14 8.61 9.27
N ASN A 177 2.01 9.27 9.43
CA ASN A 177 1.40 10.12 8.41
C ASN A 177 0.99 9.37 7.12
N PHE A 178 0.73 8.06 7.20
CA PHE A 178 0.25 7.24 6.08
C PHE A 178 -1.28 7.18 6.07
N LEU A 179 -1.93 7.41 4.93
CA LEU A 179 -3.38 7.27 4.65
C LEU A 179 -4.30 7.68 5.82
N LEU A 180 -4.06 8.86 6.43
CA LEU A 180 -4.70 9.28 7.69
C LEU A 180 -6.23 9.27 7.63
N TRP A 181 -6.79 9.73 6.52
CA TRP A 181 -8.23 9.78 6.31
C TRP A 181 -8.79 8.38 6.07
N GLN A 182 -8.18 7.65 5.16
CA GLN A 182 -8.66 6.37 4.67
C GLN A 182 -8.58 5.26 5.72
N MET A 183 -7.70 5.40 6.73
CA MET A 183 -7.49 4.37 7.78
C MET A 183 -8.35 4.57 9.03
N ALA A 184 -9.43 5.36 8.94
CA ALA A 184 -10.28 5.65 10.10
C ALA A 184 -10.84 4.39 10.80
N TYR A 185 -11.11 3.32 10.03
CA TYR A 185 -11.66 2.05 10.52
C TYR A 185 -10.80 0.83 10.17
N THR A 186 -9.53 1.07 9.82
CA THR A 186 -8.56 0.04 9.42
C THR A 186 -8.07 -0.75 10.62
N GLU A 187 -8.06 -2.08 10.54
CA GLU A 187 -7.40 -2.94 11.52
C GLU A 187 -5.87 -2.84 11.35
N MET A 188 -5.13 -2.77 12.47
CA MET A 188 -3.70 -2.48 12.45
C MET A 188 -2.88 -3.66 12.99
N TYR A 189 -2.10 -4.30 12.12
CA TYR A 189 -1.18 -5.37 12.45
C TYR A 189 0.27 -4.87 12.47
N PHE A 190 0.92 -4.99 13.62
CA PHE A 190 2.32 -4.57 13.81
C PHE A 190 3.20 -5.81 13.94
N SER A 191 4.24 -5.90 13.08
CA SER A 191 5.18 -7.03 13.05
C SER A 191 6.59 -6.56 13.40
N ASP A 192 7.29 -7.30 14.25
CA ASP A 192 8.70 -7.07 14.58
C ASP A 192 9.64 -7.43 13.43
N VAL A 193 9.17 -8.23 12.47
CA VAL A 193 9.96 -8.67 11.33
C VAL A 193 10.33 -7.48 10.44
N LEU A 194 11.61 -7.37 10.10
CA LEU A 194 12.11 -6.33 9.21
C LEU A 194 11.66 -6.59 7.76
N PHE A 195 11.24 -5.56 7.02
CA PHE A 195 10.64 -5.70 5.70
C PHE A 195 11.42 -6.60 4.71
N PRO A 196 12.77 -6.57 4.61
CA PRO A 196 13.51 -7.47 3.71
C PRO A 196 13.33 -8.97 4.01
N THR A 197 12.92 -9.33 5.24
CA THR A 197 12.64 -10.71 5.66
C THR A 197 11.16 -11.02 5.81
N PHE A 198 10.30 -10.00 5.68
CA PHE A 198 8.85 -10.18 5.71
C PHE A 198 8.39 -10.83 4.39
N GLY A 199 8.00 -12.08 4.44
CA GLY A 199 7.64 -12.90 3.27
C GLY A 199 6.20 -13.40 3.31
N THR A 200 5.93 -14.43 2.54
CA THR A 200 4.60 -15.07 2.41
C THR A 200 4.07 -15.56 3.75
N ALA A 201 4.91 -16.21 4.56
CA ALA A 201 4.49 -16.76 5.86
C ALA A 201 4.02 -15.65 6.83
N GLU A 202 4.78 -14.55 6.92
CA GLU A 202 4.42 -13.41 7.76
C GLU A 202 3.17 -12.68 7.25
N LEU A 203 2.99 -12.63 5.92
CA LEU A 203 1.81 -12.02 5.31
C LEU A 203 0.56 -12.88 5.58
N HIS A 204 0.65 -14.20 5.46
CA HIS A 204 -0.44 -15.12 5.82
C HIS A 204 -0.79 -15.03 7.30
N ALA A 205 0.20 -14.96 8.21
CA ALA A 205 -0.06 -14.74 9.63
C ALA A 205 -0.82 -13.43 9.91
N ALA A 206 -0.54 -12.36 9.15
CA ALA A 206 -1.29 -11.12 9.25
C ALA A 206 -2.72 -11.25 8.72
N PHE A 207 -2.95 -12.02 7.64
CA PHE A 207 -4.28 -12.29 7.11
C PHE A 207 -5.10 -13.18 8.04
N GLU A 208 -4.49 -14.22 8.63
CA GLU A 208 -5.11 -15.06 9.64
C GLU A 208 -5.53 -14.24 10.87
N TRP A 209 -4.61 -13.41 11.39
CA TRP A 209 -4.91 -12.49 12.48
C TRP A 209 -6.09 -11.57 12.15
N PHE A 210 -6.13 -11.01 10.93
CA PHE A 210 -7.22 -10.16 10.45
C PHE A 210 -8.55 -10.92 10.36
N GLY A 211 -8.54 -12.17 9.87
CA GLY A 211 -9.73 -13.03 9.77
C GLY A 211 -10.40 -13.32 11.11
N HIS A 212 -9.66 -13.23 12.23
CA HIS A 212 -10.21 -13.38 13.58
C HIS A 212 -10.73 -12.06 14.19
N ARG A 213 -10.66 -10.94 13.46
CA ARG A 213 -11.14 -9.63 13.95
C ARG A 213 -12.62 -9.46 13.70
N GLU A 214 -13.32 -9.00 14.71
CA GLU A 214 -14.74 -8.66 14.63
C GLU A 214 -14.87 -7.15 14.33
N ARG A 215 -15.26 -6.79 13.10
CA ARG A 215 -15.41 -5.40 12.67
C ARG A 215 -16.81 -4.90 13.01
N ARG A 216 -16.93 -3.98 13.95
CA ARG A 216 -18.23 -3.51 14.48
C ARG A 216 -18.67 -2.16 13.91
N PHE A 217 -17.80 -1.36 13.30
CA PHE A 217 -18.10 -0.03 12.75
C PHE A 217 -18.98 0.84 13.67
N GLY A 218 -18.75 0.77 15.00
CA GLY A 218 -19.52 1.48 16.00
C GLY A 218 -20.84 0.80 16.44
N ALA A 219 -21.21 -0.36 15.89
CA ALA A 219 -22.39 -1.10 16.33
C ALA A 219 -22.16 -1.83 17.67
N ALA A 220 -23.21 -1.96 18.49
CA ALA A 220 -23.15 -2.75 19.72
C ALA A 220 -23.04 -4.26 19.43
N ALA A 221 -22.41 -5.01 20.35
CA ALA A 221 -22.31 -6.46 20.23
C ALA A 221 -23.71 -7.09 20.05
N GLY A 222 -23.88 -7.89 18.99
CA GLY A 222 -25.17 -8.56 18.67
C GLY A 222 -26.09 -7.80 17.71
N GLN A 223 -25.72 -6.58 17.25
CA GLN A 223 -26.48 -5.80 16.26
C GLN A 223 -25.79 -5.72 14.89
N SER A 224 -24.78 -6.52 14.63
CA SER A 224 -24.17 -6.62 13.31
C SER A 224 -25.17 -7.23 12.33
N GLY A 225 -25.99 -6.38 11.72
CA GLY A 225 -26.69 -6.70 10.48
C GLY A 225 -25.65 -7.13 9.45
N ALA A 226 -25.99 -8.16 8.68
CA ALA A 226 -25.16 -8.77 7.65
C ALA A 226 -24.47 -7.70 6.75
N ILE A 227 -23.27 -7.29 7.12
CA ILE A 227 -22.36 -6.54 6.26
C ILE A 227 -21.34 -7.58 5.80
N ASP A 228 -21.54 -7.98 4.56
CA ASP A 228 -20.70 -8.81 3.68
C ASP A 228 -19.65 -9.72 4.36
N THR A 229 -20.14 -10.85 4.89
CA THR A 229 -19.31 -12.02 5.23
C THR A 229 -18.61 -12.62 4.01
N ALA A 230 -18.93 -12.17 2.80
CA ALA A 230 -18.34 -12.66 1.56
C ALA A 230 -16.83 -12.41 1.48
N THR A 231 -16.34 -11.25 1.92
CA THR A 231 -14.89 -10.92 1.87
C THR A 231 -14.10 -11.67 2.94
N ALA A 232 -14.68 -11.88 4.14
CA ALA A 232 -14.01 -12.65 5.20
C ALA A 232 -13.99 -14.16 4.88
N GLN A 233 -15.07 -14.69 4.30
CA GLN A 233 -15.14 -16.09 3.87
C GLN A 233 -14.26 -16.40 2.66
N ALA A 234 -14.08 -15.45 1.72
CA ALA A 234 -13.14 -15.61 0.63
C ALA A 234 -11.68 -15.73 1.12
N GLY A 235 -11.29 -14.98 2.15
CA GLY A 235 -9.97 -15.08 2.78
C GLY A 235 -9.73 -16.42 3.49
N LEU A 236 -10.74 -16.95 4.18
CA LEU A 236 -10.65 -18.25 4.86
C LEU A 236 -10.63 -19.43 3.87
N ALA A 237 -11.47 -19.38 2.83
CA ALA A 237 -11.50 -20.41 1.79
C ALA A 237 -10.21 -20.46 0.97
N ALA A 238 -9.58 -19.31 0.70
CA ALA A 238 -8.29 -19.23 0.04
C ALA A 238 -7.16 -19.82 0.91
N GLY A 239 -7.18 -19.59 2.23
CA GLY A 239 -6.22 -20.16 3.17
C GLY A 239 -6.26 -21.68 3.23
N GLU A 240 -7.44 -22.29 3.28
CA GLU A 240 -7.62 -23.76 3.30
C GLU A 240 -7.20 -24.42 1.97
N HIS A 241 -7.47 -23.77 0.83
CA HIS A 241 -7.11 -24.30 -0.49
C HIS A 241 -5.59 -24.28 -0.74
N ILE A 242 -4.87 -23.33 -0.16
CA ILE A 242 -3.40 -23.21 -0.27
C ILE A 242 -2.72 -24.26 0.62
N LEU A 243 -3.20 -24.49 1.83
CA LEU A 243 -2.66 -25.53 2.73
C LEU A 243 -2.79 -26.95 2.11
N GLN A 244 -3.87 -27.22 1.36
CA GLN A 244 -4.03 -28.49 0.66
C GLN A 244 -3.07 -28.65 -0.53
N LYS A 245 -2.73 -27.57 -1.25
CA LYS A 245 -1.77 -27.63 -2.37
C LYS A 245 -0.32 -27.82 -1.94
N ASP A 246 0.09 -27.23 -0.83
CA ASP A 246 1.45 -27.42 -0.30
C ASP A 246 1.67 -28.83 0.27
N THR A 247 0.65 -29.44 0.84
CA THR A 247 0.69 -30.84 1.30
C THR A 247 0.81 -31.83 0.13
N GLN A 248 0.25 -31.50 -1.04
CA GLN A 248 0.34 -32.35 -2.25
C GLN A 248 1.67 -32.20 -3.03
N ARG A 249 2.42 -31.11 -2.82
CA ARG A 249 3.74 -30.91 -3.44
C ARG A 249 4.91 -31.48 -2.63
N SER A 250 4.67 -31.92 -1.39
CA SER A 250 5.67 -32.46 -0.48
C SER A 250 5.53 -33.97 -0.30
N ALA A 251 4.65 -34.64 -1.03
CA ALA A 251 4.48 -36.08 -1.15
C ALA A 251 4.84 -36.55 -2.57
#